data_c7571b04cac7ed8416146b0d2ff23a3f
#
_entry.id   c7571b04cac7ed8416146b0d2ff23a3f
#
_cell.length_a   1.000
_cell.length_b   1.000
_cell.length_c   1.000
_cell.angle_alpha   90.00
_cell.angle_beta   90.00
_cell.angle_gamma   90.00
#
_symmetry.space_group_name_H-M   'P 1'
#
loop_
_entity.id
_entity.type
_entity.pdbx_description
1 polymer ?
#
loop_
_entity_poly.entity_id
_entity_poly.type
_entity_poly.pdbx_seq_one_letter_code
_entity_poly.pdbx_strand_id
1 'polypeptide(L)'
;MIVRAAFTILLALAAFPAAGASLSGQATVIDGDTLEIHGQRIRLHGLDAPESRQSCDDATGRAYACGRMAAFALADWIGRAVVTCDPRDRDRYGRVVAVCTVRGEDMGAWLVRSGHALAFRRYSPDYVPAEDEARAAGTGVWRGQFTPPWEWRKRQAAPP
;
A
#
# COMPACT_ATOMS: atom_id res chain seq x y z
N MET A 1 -26.12 46.54 -49.06
CA MET A 1 -25.00 46.30 -48.11
C MET A 1 -25.36 45.14 -47.22
N ILE A 2 -24.72 43.95 -47.42
CA ILE A 2 -25.00 42.73 -46.66
C ILE A 2 -23.82 42.55 -45.67
N VAL A 3 -24.10 42.75 -44.38
CA VAL A 3 -23.11 42.53 -43.30
C VAL A 3 -23.10 41.04 -42.98
N ARG A 4 -22.00 40.35 -43.32
CA ARG A 4 -21.74 38.95 -42.90
C ARG A 4 -21.16 38.93 -41.48
N ALA A 5 -21.94 38.48 -40.51
CA ALA A 5 -21.44 38.19 -39.15
C ALA A 5 -20.68 36.85 -39.18
N ALA A 6 -19.39 36.93 -38.90
CA ALA A 6 -18.55 35.76 -38.69
C ALA A 6 -18.74 35.27 -37.24
N PHE A 7 -19.28 34.05 -37.09
CA PHE A 7 -19.45 33.36 -35.81
C PHE A 7 -18.17 32.57 -35.52
N THR A 8 -17.36 33.04 -34.60
CA THR A 8 -16.13 32.37 -34.15
C THR A 8 -16.53 31.37 -33.06
N ILE A 9 -16.50 30.05 -33.39
CA ILE A 9 -16.73 28.98 -32.43
C ILE A 9 -15.43 28.79 -31.64
N LEU A 10 -15.44 29.16 -30.36
CA LEU A 10 -14.35 28.94 -29.43
C LEU A 10 -14.46 27.48 -28.90
N LEU A 11 -13.62 26.59 -29.43
CA LEU A 11 -13.52 25.21 -28.99
C LEU A 11 -12.76 25.16 -27.65
N ALA A 12 -13.49 25.02 -26.53
CA ALA A 12 -12.89 24.84 -25.21
C ALA A 12 -12.31 23.41 -25.13
N LEU A 13 -10.99 23.26 -25.18
CA LEU A 13 -10.30 22.02 -24.86
C LEU A 13 -10.44 21.78 -23.34
N ALA A 14 -11.29 20.83 -22.95
CA ALA A 14 -11.33 20.32 -21.59
C ALA A 14 -10.05 19.51 -21.34
N ALA A 15 -9.13 20.03 -20.54
CA ALA A 15 -7.98 19.28 -20.05
C ALA A 15 -8.47 18.23 -19.04
N PHE A 16 -8.53 16.97 -19.47
CA PHE A 16 -8.70 15.85 -18.55
C PHE A 16 -7.41 15.72 -17.70
N PRO A 17 -7.52 15.57 -16.37
CA PRO A 17 -6.35 15.26 -15.57
C PRO A 17 -5.79 13.92 -16.08
N ALA A 18 -4.53 13.89 -16.50
CA ALA A 18 -3.84 12.67 -16.86
C ALA A 18 -3.77 11.80 -15.60
N ALA A 19 -4.55 10.74 -15.53
CA ALA A 19 -4.33 9.67 -14.57
C ALA A 19 -2.89 9.21 -14.77
N GLY A 20 -2.07 9.23 -13.70
CA GLY A 20 -0.67 8.83 -13.79
C GLY A 20 -0.59 7.46 -14.45
N ALA A 21 0.33 7.30 -15.41
CA ALA A 21 0.51 6.01 -16.09
C ALA A 21 0.81 4.91 -15.06
N SER A 22 0.21 3.73 -15.22
CA SER A 22 0.48 2.58 -14.36
C SER A 22 1.95 2.16 -14.46
N LEU A 23 2.54 1.75 -13.33
CA LEU A 23 3.91 1.27 -13.23
C LEU A 23 3.89 -0.25 -13.24
N SER A 24 4.62 -0.88 -14.19
CA SER A 24 4.71 -2.35 -14.26
C SER A 24 6.16 -2.79 -14.35
N GLY A 25 6.52 -3.84 -13.61
CA GLY A 25 7.86 -4.41 -13.64
C GLY A 25 8.09 -5.43 -12.52
N GLN A 26 9.29 -6.00 -12.50
CA GLN A 26 9.74 -6.76 -11.35
C GLN A 26 9.96 -5.81 -10.17
N ALA A 27 9.40 -6.17 -9.03
CA ALA A 27 9.48 -5.35 -7.83
C ALA A 27 10.56 -5.86 -6.87
N THR A 28 11.30 -4.94 -6.26
CA THR A 28 12.11 -5.20 -5.08
C THR A 28 11.29 -4.80 -3.85
N VAL A 29 11.15 -5.69 -2.88
CA VAL A 29 10.48 -5.38 -1.60
C VAL A 29 11.47 -4.65 -0.70
N ILE A 30 11.08 -3.46 -0.23
CA ILE A 30 11.87 -2.65 0.70
C ILE A 30 11.45 -2.96 2.15
N ASP A 31 10.15 -3.01 2.39
CA ASP A 31 9.53 -3.40 3.65
C ASP A 31 8.12 -3.97 3.41
N GLY A 32 7.33 -4.19 4.48
CA GLY A 32 6.04 -4.87 4.39
C GLY A 32 4.96 -4.12 3.59
N ASP A 33 5.16 -2.84 3.26
CA ASP A 33 4.21 -2.03 2.48
C ASP A 33 4.87 -1.11 1.45
N THR A 34 6.16 -1.28 1.20
CA THR A 34 6.93 -0.45 0.27
C THR A 34 7.71 -1.31 -0.72
N LEU A 35 7.55 -1.00 -1.99
CA LEU A 35 8.20 -1.65 -3.12
C LEU A 35 9.08 -0.65 -3.89
N GLU A 36 9.97 -1.18 -4.74
CA GLU A 36 10.66 -0.42 -5.77
C GLU A 36 10.51 -1.10 -7.13
N ILE A 37 10.07 -0.35 -8.15
CA ILE A 37 10.00 -0.78 -9.55
C ILE A 37 10.75 0.27 -10.38
N HIS A 38 11.76 -0.16 -11.13
CA HIS A 38 12.58 0.73 -11.98
C HIS A 38 13.15 1.96 -11.25
N GLY A 39 13.58 1.80 -9.99
CA GLY A 39 14.09 2.90 -9.15
C GLY A 39 13.01 3.81 -8.54
N GLN A 40 11.73 3.58 -8.86
CA GLN A 40 10.62 4.33 -8.28
C GLN A 40 10.10 3.62 -7.03
N ARG A 41 10.17 4.27 -5.87
CA ARG A 41 9.57 3.77 -4.63
C ARG A 41 8.06 3.94 -4.64
N ILE A 42 7.38 2.87 -4.26
CA ILE A 42 5.92 2.74 -4.26
C ILE A 42 5.49 2.29 -2.86
N ARG A 43 4.64 3.09 -2.23
CA ARG A 43 3.94 2.71 -1.00
C ARG A 43 2.58 2.15 -1.35
N LEU A 44 2.25 0.99 -0.81
CA LEU A 44 0.92 0.39 -1.00
C LEU A 44 -0.15 1.25 -0.32
N HIS A 45 -1.22 1.55 -1.07
CA HIS A 45 -2.33 2.38 -0.62
C HIS A 45 -3.19 1.67 0.43
N GLY A 46 -3.72 2.42 1.40
CA GLY A 46 -4.82 1.98 2.28
C GLY A 46 -4.44 0.99 3.38
N LEU A 47 -3.18 0.63 3.51
CA LEU A 47 -2.69 -0.30 4.54
C LEU A 47 -1.44 0.23 5.24
N ASP A 48 -1.07 -0.42 6.35
CA ASP A 48 0.13 -0.12 7.12
C ASP A 48 0.71 -1.43 7.68
N ALA A 49 1.93 -1.76 7.30
CA ALA A 49 2.61 -2.96 7.76
C ALA A 49 3.47 -2.68 9.00
N PRO A 50 3.75 -3.68 9.84
CA PRO A 50 4.73 -3.53 10.91
C PRO A 50 6.08 -3.06 10.36
N GLU A 51 6.70 -2.12 11.07
CA GLU A 51 7.99 -1.56 10.71
C GLU A 51 9.10 -2.62 10.72
N SER A 52 10.11 -2.51 9.88
CA SER A 52 11.18 -3.52 9.71
C SER A 52 11.83 -3.95 11.05
N ARG A 53 11.90 -3.04 12.04
CA ARG A 53 12.45 -3.30 13.38
C ARG A 53 11.38 -3.63 14.42
N GLN A 54 10.12 -3.69 14.02
CA GLN A 54 9.02 -3.97 14.94
C GLN A 54 8.97 -5.45 15.29
N SER A 55 8.79 -5.74 16.57
CA SER A 55 8.49 -7.06 17.10
C SER A 55 7.03 -7.16 17.52
N CYS A 56 6.48 -8.37 17.38
CA CYS A 56 5.16 -8.78 17.84
C CYS A 56 5.32 -10.07 18.66
N ASP A 57 4.32 -10.42 19.45
CA ASP A 57 4.30 -11.69 20.17
C ASP A 57 3.44 -12.72 19.42
N ASP A 58 3.86 -13.97 19.42
CA ASP A 58 3.07 -15.08 18.90
C ASP A 58 2.00 -15.54 19.93
N ALA A 59 1.22 -16.57 19.58
CA ALA A 59 0.17 -17.12 20.45
C ALA A 59 0.71 -17.65 21.81
N THR A 60 2.01 -17.91 21.91
CA THR A 60 2.67 -18.37 23.15
C THR A 60 3.32 -17.23 23.95
N GLY A 61 3.20 -15.99 23.45
CA GLY A 61 3.85 -14.82 24.05
C GLY A 61 5.33 -14.69 23.69
N ARG A 62 5.83 -15.46 22.71
CA ARG A 62 7.22 -15.36 22.27
C ARG A 62 7.35 -14.29 21.20
N ALA A 63 8.31 -13.37 21.42
CA ALA A 63 8.58 -12.27 20.50
C ALA A 63 9.16 -12.78 19.16
N TYR A 64 8.72 -12.17 18.05
CA TYR A 64 9.24 -12.40 16.71
C TYR A 64 9.27 -11.11 15.88
N ALA A 65 10.13 -11.05 14.87
CA ALA A 65 10.33 -9.87 14.03
C ALA A 65 9.21 -9.75 12.96
N CYS A 66 8.00 -9.32 13.37
CA CYS A 66 6.83 -9.28 12.49
C CYS A 66 7.01 -8.36 11.28
N GLY A 67 7.74 -7.24 11.40
CA GLY A 67 8.01 -6.36 10.26
C GLY A 67 8.87 -7.03 9.18
N ARG A 68 9.93 -7.75 9.58
CA ARG A 68 10.73 -8.52 8.62
C ARG A 68 9.95 -9.67 8.02
N MET A 69 9.11 -10.33 8.82
CA MET A 69 8.26 -11.43 8.33
C MET A 69 7.26 -10.94 7.28
N ALA A 70 6.67 -9.74 7.45
CA ALA A 70 5.79 -9.14 6.46
C ALA A 70 6.52 -8.88 5.13
N ALA A 71 7.73 -8.31 5.19
CA ALA A 71 8.56 -8.06 4.00
C ALA A 71 8.95 -9.36 3.28
N PHE A 72 9.38 -10.39 4.01
CA PHE A 72 9.72 -11.69 3.42
C PHE A 72 8.50 -12.39 2.82
N ALA A 73 7.37 -12.42 3.52
CA ALA A 73 6.14 -13.00 3.01
C ALA A 73 5.69 -12.32 1.70
N LEU A 74 5.78 -10.99 1.64
CA LEU A 74 5.48 -10.23 0.43
C LEU A 74 6.44 -10.58 -0.71
N ALA A 75 7.75 -10.64 -0.44
CA ALA A 75 8.76 -10.97 -1.43
C ALA A 75 8.58 -12.40 -1.98
N ASP A 76 8.33 -13.37 -1.11
CA ASP A 76 8.08 -14.76 -1.49
C ASP A 76 6.80 -14.90 -2.31
N TRP A 77 5.73 -14.19 -1.93
CA TRP A 77 4.47 -14.22 -2.64
C TRP A 77 4.56 -13.59 -4.03
N ILE A 78 5.28 -12.47 -4.19
CA ILE A 78 5.56 -11.87 -5.51
C ILE A 78 6.43 -12.80 -6.35
N GLY A 79 7.49 -13.33 -5.77
CA GLY A 79 8.48 -14.11 -6.47
C GLY A 79 9.09 -13.35 -7.66
N ARG A 80 9.03 -13.94 -8.86
CA ARG A 80 9.51 -13.34 -10.12
C ARG A 80 8.38 -12.74 -10.96
N ALA A 81 7.17 -12.65 -10.43
CA ALA A 81 6.03 -12.13 -11.19
C ALA A 81 6.17 -10.62 -11.43
N VAL A 82 5.58 -10.17 -12.51
CA VAL A 82 5.43 -8.74 -12.80
C VAL A 82 4.37 -8.17 -11.86
N VAL A 83 4.71 -7.08 -11.19
CA VAL A 83 3.79 -6.28 -10.40
C VAL A 83 3.31 -5.11 -11.25
N THR A 84 2.01 -4.81 -11.19
CA THR A 84 1.41 -3.64 -11.85
C THR A 84 0.79 -2.76 -10.77
N CYS A 85 1.15 -1.48 -10.75
CA CYS A 85 0.71 -0.50 -9.76
C CYS A 85 -0.02 0.66 -10.42
N ASP A 86 -1.22 0.97 -9.95
CA ASP A 86 -2.03 2.10 -10.36
C ASP A 86 -1.87 3.24 -9.36
N PRO A 87 -1.17 4.33 -9.73
CA PRO A 87 -0.94 5.47 -8.86
C PRO A 87 -2.25 6.12 -8.39
N ARG A 88 -2.28 6.48 -7.10
CA ARG A 88 -3.38 7.20 -6.47
C ARG A 88 -2.94 8.58 -5.99
N ASP A 89 -1.69 8.68 -5.46
CA ASP A 89 -1.17 9.89 -4.84
C ASP A 89 0.36 9.87 -4.80
N ARG A 90 0.96 10.93 -4.27
CA ARG A 90 2.37 10.98 -3.83
C ARG A 90 2.43 11.42 -2.38
N ASP A 91 3.21 10.71 -1.59
CA ASP A 91 3.42 11.11 -0.20
C ASP A 91 4.49 12.21 -0.05
N ARG A 92 4.58 12.74 1.17
CA ARG A 92 5.54 13.81 1.50
C ARG A 92 7.01 13.41 1.33
N TYR A 93 7.31 12.13 1.17
CA TYR A 93 8.66 11.60 0.95
C TYR A 93 8.93 11.34 -0.54
N GLY A 94 8.00 11.70 -1.42
CA GLY A 94 8.10 11.53 -2.87
C GLY A 94 7.81 10.12 -3.38
N ARG A 95 7.36 9.18 -2.51
CA ARG A 95 6.93 7.86 -2.95
C ARG A 95 5.60 7.95 -3.68
N VAL A 96 5.43 7.16 -4.72
CA VAL A 96 4.12 6.94 -5.35
C VAL A 96 3.26 6.11 -4.40
N VAL A 97 2.08 6.59 -4.04
CA VAL A 97 1.08 5.80 -3.31
C VAL A 97 0.20 5.13 -4.35
N ALA A 98 0.13 3.79 -4.35
CA ALA A 98 -0.56 3.05 -5.40
C ALA A 98 -1.28 1.80 -4.88
N VAL A 99 -2.31 1.38 -5.62
CA VAL A 99 -2.87 0.03 -5.53
C VAL A 99 -2.10 -0.84 -6.50
N CYS A 100 -1.52 -1.94 -6.01
CA CYS A 100 -0.68 -2.82 -6.80
C CYS A 100 -1.29 -4.22 -6.88
N THR A 101 -1.14 -4.85 -8.04
CA THR A 101 -1.59 -6.22 -8.30
C THR A 101 -0.42 -7.10 -8.76
N VAL A 102 -0.48 -8.37 -8.44
CA VAL A 102 0.40 -9.41 -8.96
C VAL A 102 -0.45 -10.61 -9.36
N ARG A 103 -0.25 -11.14 -10.57
CA ARG A 103 -1.09 -12.24 -11.12
C ARG A 103 -2.59 -11.95 -11.09
N GLY A 104 -2.98 -10.66 -11.16
CA GLY A 104 -4.36 -10.20 -11.07
C GLY A 104 -4.94 -10.10 -9.66
N GLU A 105 -4.17 -10.43 -8.61
CA GLU A 105 -4.59 -10.30 -7.22
C GLU A 105 -4.11 -8.98 -6.60
N ASP A 106 -4.98 -8.34 -5.81
CA ASP A 106 -4.66 -7.13 -5.06
C ASP A 106 -3.69 -7.46 -3.92
N MET A 107 -2.50 -6.86 -3.97
CA MET A 107 -1.41 -7.08 -3.01
C MET A 107 -1.77 -6.58 -1.61
N GLY A 108 -2.51 -5.46 -1.52
CA GLY A 108 -2.97 -4.91 -0.26
C GLY A 108 -3.97 -5.81 0.42
N ALA A 109 -4.95 -6.31 -0.34
CA ALA A 109 -5.95 -7.24 0.17
C ALA A 109 -5.30 -8.55 0.67
N TRP A 110 -4.31 -9.07 -0.07
CA TRP A 110 -3.56 -10.26 0.33
C TRP A 110 -2.76 -10.03 1.63
N LEU A 111 -2.00 -8.93 1.74
CA LEU A 111 -1.22 -8.59 2.93
C LEU A 111 -2.09 -8.46 4.17
N VAL A 112 -3.23 -7.79 4.06
CA VAL A 112 -4.13 -7.57 5.18
C VAL A 112 -4.84 -8.86 5.57
N ARG A 113 -5.35 -9.63 4.60
CA ARG A 113 -6.02 -10.93 4.85
C ARG A 113 -5.09 -11.97 5.48
N SER A 114 -3.81 -11.97 5.09
CA SER A 114 -2.81 -12.86 5.69
C SER A 114 -2.26 -12.36 7.03
N GLY A 115 -2.68 -11.18 7.50
CA GLY A 115 -2.25 -10.59 8.77
C GLY A 115 -0.82 -10.10 8.76
N HIS A 116 -0.27 -9.76 7.58
CA HIS A 116 1.06 -9.15 7.43
C HIS A 116 0.99 -7.62 7.44
N ALA A 117 -0.19 -7.05 7.26
CA ALA A 117 -0.47 -5.62 7.37
C ALA A 117 -1.85 -5.39 7.99
N LEU A 118 -2.12 -4.14 8.37
CA LEU A 118 -3.40 -3.69 8.90
C LEU A 118 -4.06 -2.73 7.92
N ALA A 119 -5.40 -2.71 7.87
CA ALA A 119 -6.15 -1.69 7.15
C ALA A 119 -5.90 -0.33 7.78
N PHE A 120 -5.42 0.63 7.00
CA PHE A 120 -5.16 1.98 7.51
C PHE A 120 -6.36 2.88 7.24
N ARG A 121 -7.40 2.73 8.06
CA ARG A 121 -8.72 3.37 7.94
C ARG A 121 -8.69 4.89 7.78
N ARG A 122 -7.61 5.54 8.21
CA ARG A 122 -7.43 7.00 8.03
C ARG A 122 -7.34 7.39 6.56
N TYR A 123 -6.83 6.49 5.70
CA TYR A 123 -6.62 6.75 4.28
C TYR A 123 -7.62 6.04 3.38
N SER A 124 -8.06 4.83 3.76
CA SER A 124 -9.04 4.07 2.98
C SER A 124 -9.74 3.02 3.84
N PRO A 125 -11.03 2.77 3.64
CA PRO A 125 -11.75 1.63 4.22
C PRO A 125 -11.59 0.33 3.42
N ASP A 126 -10.94 0.34 2.25
CA ASP A 126 -10.99 -0.73 1.24
C ASP A 126 -10.59 -2.10 1.80
N TYR A 127 -9.62 -2.14 2.72
CA TYR A 127 -9.11 -3.39 3.29
C TYR A 127 -9.70 -3.76 4.66
N VAL A 128 -10.70 -3.03 5.14
CA VAL A 128 -11.38 -3.36 6.42
C VAL A 128 -11.99 -4.75 6.40
N PRO A 129 -12.70 -5.19 5.33
CA PRO A 129 -13.22 -6.57 5.29
C PRO A 129 -12.12 -7.63 5.36
N ALA A 130 -11.00 -7.43 4.66
CA ALA A 130 -9.85 -8.35 4.71
C ALA A 130 -9.19 -8.41 6.10
N GLU A 131 -9.15 -7.28 6.82
CA GLU A 131 -8.68 -7.24 8.21
C GLU A 131 -9.61 -7.98 9.16
N ASP A 132 -10.92 -7.84 9.00
CA ASP A 132 -11.91 -8.54 9.82
C ASP A 132 -11.83 -10.06 9.60
N GLU A 133 -11.61 -10.53 8.36
CA GLU A 133 -11.33 -11.93 8.04
C GLU A 133 -10.05 -12.41 8.76
N ALA A 134 -8.94 -11.66 8.64
CA ALA A 134 -7.66 -12.00 9.27
C ALA A 134 -7.78 -12.10 10.79
N ARG A 135 -8.49 -11.16 11.41
CA ARG A 135 -8.74 -11.13 12.85
C ARG A 135 -9.57 -12.32 13.31
N ALA A 136 -10.65 -12.62 12.59
CA ALA A 136 -11.51 -13.77 12.91
C ALA A 136 -10.77 -15.10 12.78
N ALA A 137 -9.88 -15.23 11.78
CA ALA A 137 -9.07 -16.42 11.56
C ALA A 137 -7.81 -16.49 12.45
N GLY A 138 -7.44 -15.42 13.17
CA GLY A 138 -6.21 -15.35 13.95
C GLY A 138 -4.97 -15.52 13.10
N THR A 139 -4.88 -14.90 11.92
CA THR A 139 -3.73 -15.03 11.01
C THR A 139 -2.68 -13.95 11.25
N GLY A 140 -1.43 -14.24 10.92
CA GLY A 140 -0.32 -13.30 11.01
C GLY A 140 -0.18 -12.68 12.41
N VAL A 141 -0.21 -11.35 12.52
CA VAL A 141 -0.10 -10.61 13.78
C VAL A 141 -1.29 -10.85 14.71
N TRP A 142 -2.43 -11.28 14.19
CA TRP A 142 -3.65 -11.55 14.96
C TRP A 142 -3.60 -12.83 15.79
N ARG A 143 -2.52 -13.63 15.67
CA ARG A 143 -2.29 -14.82 16.52
C ARG A 143 -1.89 -14.50 17.95
N GLY A 144 -1.36 -13.30 18.18
CA GLY A 144 -0.83 -12.94 19.49
C GLY A 144 -1.02 -11.46 19.77
N GLN A 145 -0.02 -10.83 20.38
CA GLN A 145 -0.09 -9.42 20.74
C GLN A 145 0.85 -8.58 19.87
N PHE A 146 0.36 -7.42 19.47
CA PHE A 146 1.14 -6.47 18.71
C PHE A 146 0.69 -5.02 18.99
N THR A 147 1.58 -4.08 18.68
CA THR A 147 1.24 -2.66 18.63
C THR A 147 0.94 -2.30 17.16
N PRO A 148 -0.16 -1.61 16.83
CA PRO A 148 -0.38 -1.12 15.47
C PRO A 148 0.81 -0.30 14.96
N PRO A 149 1.23 -0.41 13.68
CA PRO A 149 2.44 0.23 13.17
C PRO A 149 2.48 1.74 13.41
N TRP A 150 1.35 2.43 13.21
CA TRP A 150 1.24 3.88 13.47
C TRP A 150 1.41 4.25 14.95
N GLU A 151 1.01 3.39 15.89
CA GLU A 151 1.23 3.60 17.33
C GLU A 151 2.67 3.29 17.70
N TRP A 152 3.25 2.25 17.11
CA TRP A 152 4.65 1.91 17.30
C TRP A 152 5.57 3.08 16.89
N ARG A 153 5.33 3.69 15.71
CA ARG A 153 6.07 4.88 15.25
C ARG A 153 5.94 6.06 16.21
N LYS A 154 4.76 6.31 16.76
CA LYS A 154 4.55 7.38 17.75
C LYS A 154 5.39 7.17 19.00
N ARG A 155 5.46 5.92 19.51
CA ARG A 155 6.27 5.59 20.68
C ARG A 155 7.77 5.79 20.42
N GLN A 156 8.24 5.46 19.20
CA GLN A 156 9.65 5.66 18.83
C GLN A 156 10.03 7.14 18.66
N ALA A 157 9.08 7.98 18.30
CA ALA A 157 9.28 9.42 18.10
C ALA A 157 9.09 10.25 19.38
N ALA A 158 8.58 9.66 20.48
CA ALA A 158 8.44 10.36 21.75
C ALA A 158 9.85 10.62 22.36
N PRO A 159 10.14 11.85 22.81
CA PRO A 159 11.36 12.13 23.56
C PRO A 159 11.37 11.32 24.87
N PRO A 160 12.56 10.98 25.40
CA PRO A 160 12.71 10.25 26.67
C PRO A 160 12.22 11.06 27.87
#